data_89c827eb6816406804c2d24e0bad3e82
#
_entry.id   89c827eb6816406804c2d24e0bad3e82
#
_cell.length_a   1.000
_cell.length_b   1.000
_cell.length_c   1.000
_cell.angle_alpha   90.00
_cell.angle_beta   90.00
_cell.angle_gamma   90.00
#
_symmetry.space_group_name_H-M   'P 1'
#
loop_
_entity.id
_entity.type
_entity.pdbx_description
1 polymer ?
#
loop_
_entity_poly.entity_id
_entity_poly.type
_entity_poly.pdbx_seq_one_letter_code
_entity_poly.pdbx_strand_id
1 'polypeptide(L)'
;GTISPWSSKTSEIINNVGIQGIHSIEKYFGYFINGNTENNNLNLLSLFDRMTQQVFMNAEDLVPPDSFAERKPLLHIEISNSAKDSLIAANQDLGLALSDGEINYLENFYSLVKRNPTDAELMMFAQANSEHCRHKIFNAAWLIDSVLQEESLFDLIKKTSIGNKPDLISAYKDNATVISGSEVMTLNRNLNNSYGFASEKINSTLKVETHNHPTAISPFPGAATGSGGEIRDEGATGSGAKPKMGLVGFNVSNLRLEDFPRIWEEAPHKPSRIASPLQIMIEGPIGAAAFNNEFGRPSTVGYFRVFEQPFVQNKAYGYHKPIMLAGGIGEVKDRNSIKNPITVGDLVVVLGGPAMLIGLGGGAASSMSSGQSDEELDFASVQRENAEMERRCQEVINQCTFESPNLIEFIHDVGAGGLSNAIPELAKDCNLGVEIDLNLIPVADSSLSPME
;
A
#
# COMPACT_ATOMS: atom_id res chain seq x y z
N GLY A 1 11.24 -4.65 18.64
CA GLY A 1 10.12 -4.21 17.82
C GLY A 1 10.44 -2.94 17.07
N THR A 2 9.73 -2.67 16.00
CA THR A 2 9.87 -1.44 15.21
C THR A 2 9.53 -0.20 16.03
N ILE A 3 10.21 0.92 15.76
CA ILE A 3 9.87 2.22 16.31
C ILE A 3 8.48 2.61 15.83
N SER A 4 7.58 2.99 16.74
CA SER A 4 6.22 3.38 16.34
C SER A 4 6.20 4.69 15.56
N PRO A 5 5.22 4.92 14.66
CA PRO A 5 5.04 6.22 13.99
C PRO A 5 4.87 7.38 14.99
N TRP A 6 4.24 7.11 16.14
CA TRP A 6 4.13 8.09 17.22
C TRP A 6 5.50 8.46 17.80
N SER A 7 6.37 7.45 18.01
CA SER A 7 7.72 7.65 18.53
C SER A 7 8.58 8.47 17.56
N SER A 8 8.56 8.14 16.28
CA SER A 8 9.29 8.86 15.23
C SER A 8 8.86 10.32 15.17
N LYS A 9 7.55 10.59 15.13
CA LYS A 9 7.00 11.96 15.09
C LYS A 9 7.33 12.75 16.34
N THR A 10 7.22 12.16 17.51
CA THR A 10 7.53 12.81 18.77
C THR A 10 9.02 13.13 18.90
N SER A 11 9.89 12.21 18.50
CA SER A 11 11.33 12.40 18.48
C SER A 11 11.73 13.55 17.53
N GLU A 12 11.10 13.62 16.36
CA GLU A 12 11.32 14.73 15.40
C GLU A 12 10.90 16.08 16.01
N ILE A 13 9.73 16.15 16.64
CA ILE A 13 9.26 17.38 17.31
C ILE A 13 10.25 17.83 18.38
N ILE A 14 10.71 16.90 19.22
CA ILE A 14 11.68 17.17 20.28
C ILE A 14 13.00 17.73 19.72
N ASN A 15 13.50 17.12 18.64
CA ASN A 15 14.70 17.60 17.95
C ASN A 15 14.50 19.00 17.35
N ASN A 16 13.36 19.25 16.72
CA ASN A 16 13.05 20.54 16.08
C ASN A 16 12.90 21.69 17.09
N VAL A 17 12.46 21.41 18.33
CA VAL A 17 12.42 22.42 19.40
C VAL A 17 13.74 22.57 20.15
N GLY A 18 14.79 21.83 19.74
CA GLY A 18 16.16 21.97 20.24
C GLY A 18 16.44 21.26 21.57
N ILE A 19 15.59 20.33 22.01
CA ILE A 19 15.84 19.51 23.20
C ILE A 19 16.85 18.42 22.83
N GLN A 20 17.97 18.39 23.53
CA GLN A 20 19.05 17.45 23.30
C GLN A 20 19.09 16.33 24.36
N GLY A 21 19.72 15.21 24.01
CA GLY A 21 19.97 14.09 24.95
C GLY A 21 18.80 13.12 25.08
N ILE A 22 17.75 13.23 24.26
CA ILE A 22 16.67 12.24 24.15
C ILE A 22 16.94 11.41 22.90
N HIS A 23 17.19 10.11 23.07
CA HIS A 23 17.48 9.20 21.97
C HIS A 23 16.21 8.54 21.42
N SER A 24 15.26 8.20 22.29
CA SER A 24 13.96 7.65 21.90
C SER A 24 12.91 8.03 22.93
N ILE A 25 11.67 8.05 22.48
CA ILE A 25 10.52 8.28 23.34
C ILE A 25 9.38 7.39 22.83
N GLU A 26 8.70 6.69 23.74
CA GLU A 26 7.63 5.78 23.37
C GLU A 26 6.43 5.96 24.30
N LYS A 27 5.26 5.61 23.81
CA LYS A 27 3.99 5.77 24.51
C LYS A 27 3.51 4.42 25.04
N TYR A 28 3.14 4.38 26.31
CA TYR A 28 2.58 3.20 26.95
C TYR A 28 1.16 3.44 27.45
N PHE A 29 0.33 2.40 27.36
CA PHE A 29 -1.01 2.37 27.92
C PHE A 29 -1.05 1.32 29.04
N GLY A 30 -1.41 1.74 30.26
CA GLY A 30 -1.64 0.82 31.37
C GLY A 30 -3.11 0.40 31.41
N TYR A 31 -3.36 -0.91 31.39
CA TYR A 31 -4.70 -1.49 31.56
C TYR A 31 -4.82 -2.08 32.95
N PHE A 32 -5.79 -1.59 33.73
CA PHE A 32 -6.11 -2.11 35.04
C PHE A 32 -7.36 -2.98 34.92
N ILE A 33 -7.21 -4.29 35.15
CA ILE A 33 -8.29 -5.26 35.03
C ILE A 33 -8.79 -5.60 36.43
N ASN A 34 -10.08 -5.34 36.68
CA ASN A 34 -10.73 -5.68 37.92
C ASN A 34 -11.61 -6.92 37.72
N GLY A 35 -11.27 -8.04 38.38
CA GLY A 35 -12.01 -9.30 38.26
C GLY A 35 -11.15 -10.52 38.60
N ASN A 36 -11.76 -11.70 38.61
CA ASN A 36 -11.02 -12.95 38.82
C ASN A 36 -10.33 -13.35 37.50
N THR A 37 -9.03 -13.14 37.42
CA THR A 37 -8.20 -13.41 36.23
C THR A 37 -7.84 -14.89 36.08
N GLU A 38 -8.05 -15.75 37.07
CA GLU A 38 -7.64 -17.16 37.02
C GLU A 38 -8.49 -18.04 36.08
N ASN A 39 -9.69 -17.60 35.69
CA ASN A 39 -10.61 -18.36 34.85
C ASN A 39 -11.04 -17.65 33.56
N ASN A 40 -10.48 -16.51 33.23
CA ASN A 40 -10.91 -15.77 32.06
C ASN A 40 -9.89 -15.89 30.95
N ASN A 41 -10.35 -16.41 29.82
CA ASN A 41 -9.77 -16.18 28.50
C ASN A 41 -9.84 -14.66 28.19
N LEU A 42 -9.07 -13.86 28.92
CA LEU A 42 -8.85 -12.47 28.55
C LEU A 42 -8.25 -12.46 27.16
N ASN A 43 -9.05 -12.09 26.19
CA ASN A 43 -8.54 -11.92 24.83
C ASN A 43 -7.70 -10.64 24.79
N LEU A 44 -6.46 -10.72 25.29
CA LEU A 44 -5.52 -9.61 25.28
C LEU A 44 -5.33 -9.04 23.88
N LEU A 45 -5.52 -9.86 22.86
CA LEU A 45 -5.37 -9.46 21.45
C LEU A 45 -6.34 -8.36 21.03
N SER A 46 -7.44 -8.16 21.75
CA SER A 46 -8.37 -7.06 21.48
C SER A 46 -7.95 -5.72 22.08
N LEU A 47 -6.93 -5.69 22.94
CA LEU A 47 -6.50 -4.48 23.64
C LEU A 47 -5.34 -3.75 22.96
N PHE A 48 -4.70 -4.35 21.98
CA PHE A 48 -3.53 -3.77 21.31
C PHE A 48 -3.44 -4.18 19.84
N ASP A 49 -2.78 -3.34 19.05
CA ASP A 49 -2.42 -3.68 17.67
C ASP A 49 -1.14 -4.53 17.67
N ARG A 50 -1.26 -5.79 17.28
CA ARG A 50 -0.16 -6.76 17.23
C ARG A 50 1.02 -6.33 16.36
N MET A 51 0.81 -5.43 15.40
CA MET A 51 1.84 -4.97 14.46
C MET A 51 2.69 -3.82 15.00
N THR A 52 2.06 -2.94 15.79
CA THR A 52 2.70 -1.70 16.24
C THR A 52 2.87 -1.61 17.74
N GLN A 53 2.27 -2.55 18.48
CA GLN A 53 2.28 -2.53 19.93
C GLN A 53 2.74 -3.87 20.51
N GLN A 54 3.34 -3.81 21.67
CA GLN A 54 3.81 -4.97 22.45
C GLN A 54 3.20 -4.93 23.84
N VAL A 55 2.85 -6.11 24.39
CA VAL A 55 2.31 -6.23 25.74
C VAL A 55 3.43 -6.58 26.71
N PHE A 56 3.50 -5.84 27.80
CA PHE A 56 4.33 -6.15 28.96
C PHE A 56 3.43 -6.44 30.16
N MET A 57 3.67 -7.54 30.84
CA MET A 57 2.86 -7.92 31.99
C MET A 57 3.24 -7.13 33.26
N ASN A 58 4.48 -6.68 33.35
CA ASN A 58 4.98 -5.89 34.47
C ASN A 58 5.66 -4.63 33.94
N ALA A 59 5.57 -3.52 34.68
CA ALA A 59 6.26 -2.29 34.34
C ALA A 59 7.80 -2.41 34.34
N GLU A 60 8.32 -3.39 35.07
CA GLU A 60 9.77 -3.66 35.15
C GLU A 60 10.33 -4.31 33.88
N ASP A 61 9.45 -4.92 33.07
CA ASP A 61 9.81 -5.55 31.79
C ASP A 61 9.88 -4.54 30.64
N LEU A 62 9.56 -3.26 30.88
CA LEU A 62 9.61 -2.21 29.88
C LEU A 62 11.07 -1.94 29.47
N VAL A 63 11.44 -2.46 28.31
CA VAL A 63 12.76 -2.23 27.72
C VAL A 63 12.62 -1.22 26.60
N PRO A 64 13.47 -0.17 26.56
CA PRO A 64 13.53 0.72 25.40
C PRO A 64 13.82 -0.08 24.14
N PRO A 65 13.31 0.33 22.97
CA PRO A 65 13.70 -0.28 21.71
C PRO A 65 15.24 -0.33 21.61
N ASP A 66 15.78 -1.51 21.35
CA ASP A 66 17.23 -1.69 21.27
C ASP A 66 17.75 -1.12 19.96
N SER A 67 18.19 0.14 20.01
CA SER A 67 18.77 0.86 18.87
C SER A 67 20.17 0.34 18.47
N PHE A 68 20.70 -0.63 19.21
CA PHE A 68 22.03 -1.20 18.99
C PHE A 68 22.00 -2.68 18.57
N ALA A 69 20.83 -3.23 18.25
CA ALA A 69 20.73 -4.58 17.74
C ALA A 69 21.57 -4.74 16.45
N GLU A 70 22.31 -5.84 16.35
CA GLU A 70 23.07 -6.14 15.15
C GLU A 70 22.12 -6.40 13.97
N ARG A 71 22.49 -5.87 12.80
CA ARG A 71 21.73 -6.06 11.57
C ARG A 71 21.68 -7.54 11.19
N LYS A 72 20.51 -8.05 10.90
CA LYS A 72 20.33 -9.40 10.38
C LYS A 72 21.03 -9.54 9.01
N PRO A 73 21.69 -10.67 8.74
CA PRO A 73 22.37 -10.88 7.47
C PRO A 73 21.39 -11.08 6.32
N LEU A 74 21.87 -10.81 5.11
CA LEU A 74 21.20 -11.23 3.88
C LEU A 74 21.30 -12.77 3.79
N LEU A 75 20.17 -13.44 3.55
CA LEU A 75 20.11 -14.89 3.43
C LEU A 75 20.25 -15.33 1.97
N HIS A 76 20.97 -16.42 1.75
CA HIS A 76 21.09 -17.09 0.46
C HIS A 76 20.30 -18.39 0.48
N ILE A 77 19.45 -18.62 -0.52
CA ILE A 77 18.66 -19.84 -0.64
C ILE A 77 19.45 -20.85 -1.45
N GLU A 78 19.95 -21.90 -0.77
CA GLU A 78 20.76 -22.93 -1.40
C GLU A 78 19.98 -23.76 -2.42
N ILE A 79 20.35 -23.68 -3.70
CA ILE A 79 19.69 -24.36 -4.81
C ILE A 79 20.52 -25.49 -5.45
N SER A 80 21.69 -25.81 -4.92
CA SER A 80 22.68 -26.69 -5.54
C SER A 80 22.22 -28.14 -5.73
N ASN A 81 21.37 -28.69 -4.84
CA ASN A 81 20.97 -30.10 -4.84
C ASN A 81 19.58 -30.37 -5.45
N SER A 82 18.65 -29.44 -5.31
CA SER A 82 17.31 -29.49 -5.86
C SER A 82 16.76 -28.06 -5.92
N ALA A 83 17.09 -27.33 -6.98
CA ALA A 83 16.74 -25.93 -7.12
C ALA A 83 15.23 -25.70 -6.98
N LYS A 84 14.43 -26.54 -7.60
CA LYS A 84 12.96 -26.42 -7.57
C LYS A 84 12.39 -26.60 -6.17
N ASP A 85 12.83 -27.63 -5.44
CA ASP A 85 12.32 -27.91 -4.09
C ASP A 85 12.72 -26.81 -3.10
N SER A 86 13.96 -26.30 -3.21
CA SER A 86 14.43 -25.17 -2.39
C SER A 86 13.62 -23.90 -2.67
N LEU A 87 13.29 -23.60 -3.92
CA LEU A 87 12.46 -22.46 -4.29
C LEU A 87 10.99 -22.63 -3.83
N ILE A 88 10.44 -23.86 -3.86
CA ILE A 88 9.12 -24.14 -3.32
C ILE A 88 9.09 -23.91 -1.81
N ALA A 89 10.10 -24.38 -1.08
CA ALA A 89 10.21 -24.15 0.36
C ALA A 89 10.31 -22.64 0.66
N ALA A 90 11.19 -21.92 -0.01
CA ALA A 90 11.32 -20.47 0.14
C ALA A 90 10.02 -19.72 -0.21
N ASN A 91 9.28 -20.18 -1.23
CA ASN A 91 7.97 -19.62 -1.60
C ASN A 91 6.95 -19.73 -0.44
N GLN A 92 6.99 -20.84 0.30
CA GLN A 92 6.11 -21.05 1.46
C GLN A 92 6.59 -20.25 2.67
N ASP A 93 7.87 -20.36 3.02
CA ASP A 93 8.45 -19.77 4.23
C ASP A 93 8.44 -18.23 4.19
N LEU A 94 8.66 -17.64 3.02
CA LEU A 94 8.67 -16.18 2.81
C LEU A 94 7.32 -15.62 2.33
N GLY A 95 6.30 -16.46 2.10
CA GLY A 95 4.98 -16.02 1.66
C GLY A 95 4.98 -15.32 0.28
N LEU A 96 5.77 -15.83 -0.69
CA LEU A 96 6.03 -15.13 -1.96
C LEU A 96 4.87 -15.22 -2.96
N ALA A 97 3.93 -16.15 -2.79
CA ALA A 97 2.78 -16.38 -3.68
C ALA A 97 3.17 -16.65 -5.16
N LEU A 98 4.31 -17.31 -5.39
CA LEU A 98 4.78 -17.64 -6.73
C LEU A 98 4.02 -18.83 -7.31
N SER A 99 3.69 -18.75 -8.59
CA SER A 99 3.13 -19.84 -9.38
C SER A 99 4.21 -20.85 -9.80
N ASP A 100 3.80 -22.05 -10.19
CA ASP A 100 4.73 -23.07 -10.73
C ASP A 100 5.53 -22.58 -11.94
N GLY A 101 4.93 -21.73 -12.77
CA GLY A 101 5.60 -21.12 -13.92
C GLY A 101 6.72 -20.17 -13.51
N GLU A 102 6.48 -19.38 -12.47
CA GLU A 102 7.47 -18.44 -11.92
C GLU A 102 8.60 -19.17 -11.18
N ILE A 103 8.29 -20.24 -10.46
CA ILE A 103 9.30 -21.11 -9.84
C ILE A 103 10.19 -21.73 -10.91
N ASN A 104 9.61 -22.28 -11.98
CA ASN A 104 10.39 -22.83 -13.11
C ASN A 104 11.26 -21.77 -13.81
N TYR A 105 10.75 -20.54 -13.93
CA TYR A 105 11.53 -19.40 -14.46
C TYR A 105 12.75 -19.10 -13.58
N LEU A 106 12.57 -19.00 -12.27
CA LEU A 106 13.65 -18.73 -11.32
C LEU A 106 14.67 -19.88 -11.30
N GLU A 107 14.23 -21.14 -11.32
CA GLU A 107 15.09 -22.29 -11.43
C GLU A 107 16.01 -22.20 -12.66
N ASN A 108 15.43 -21.93 -13.82
CA ASN A 108 16.19 -21.78 -15.07
C ASN A 108 17.15 -20.59 -15.01
N PHE A 109 16.70 -19.44 -14.50
CA PHE A 109 17.50 -18.23 -14.40
C PHE A 109 18.72 -18.44 -13.49
N TYR A 110 18.53 -18.93 -12.26
CA TYR A 110 19.62 -19.12 -11.32
C TYR A 110 20.57 -20.25 -11.71
N SER A 111 20.07 -21.28 -12.43
CA SER A 111 20.90 -22.30 -13.05
C SER A 111 21.81 -21.73 -14.15
N LEU A 112 21.33 -20.77 -14.91
CA LEU A 112 22.10 -20.09 -15.96
C LEU A 112 23.18 -19.17 -15.38
N VAL A 113 22.82 -18.35 -14.38
CA VAL A 113 23.76 -17.40 -13.75
C VAL A 113 24.69 -18.06 -12.73
N LYS A 114 24.45 -19.33 -12.39
CA LYS A 114 25.29 -20.18 -11.51
C LYS A 114 25.57 -19.59 -10.13
N ARG A 115 24.56 -19.02 -9.51
CA ARG A 115 24.60 -18.55 -8.14
C ARG A 115 23.29 -18.80 -7.42
N ASN A 116 23.32 -18.77 -6.11
CA ASN A 116 22.12 -18.82 -5.27
C ASN A 116 21.36 -17.49 -5.30
N PRO A 117 20.03 -17.52 -5.27
CA PRO A 117 19.24 -16.32 -5.01
C PRO A 117 19.38 -15.88 -3.55
N THR A 118 19.18 -14.59 -3.31
CA THR A 118 18.98 -14.07 -1.96
C THR A 118 17.50 -13.99 -1.62
N ASP A 119 17.16 -13.94 -0.34
CA ASP A 119 15.82 -13.70 0.16
C ASP A 119 15.25 -12.36 -0.38
N ALA A 120 16.07 -11.30 -0.37
CA ALA A 120 15.70 -9.99 -0.93
C ALA A 120 15.36 -10.06 -2.43
N GLU A 121 16.14 -10.78 -3.23
CA GLU A 121 15.88 -10.96 -4.66
C GLU A 121 14.58 -11.72 -4.92
N LEU A 122 14.31 -12.77 -4.14
CA LEU A 122 13.07 -13.54 -4.26
C LEU A 122 11.86 -12.71 -3.85
N MET A 123 11.96 -11.94 -2.76
CA MET A 123 10.91 -11.03 -2.32
C MET A 123 10.64 -9.94 -3.37
N MET A 124 11.67 -9.29 -3.90
CA MET A 124 11.55 -8.29 -4.96
C MET A 124 10.89 -8.86 -6.21
N PHE A 125 11.31 -10.07 -6.64
CA PHE A 125 10.70 -10.76 -7.78
C PHE A 125 9.21 -11.04 -7.53
N ALA A 126 8.86 -11.54 -6.33
CA ALA A 126 7.47 -11.83 -5.95
C ALA A 126 6.60 -10.56 -5.95
N GLN A 127 7.09 -9.45 -5.41
CA GLN A 127 6.37 -8.18 -5.40
C GLN A 127 6.16 -7.67 -6.83
N ALA A 128 7.20 -7.59 -7.64
CA ALA A 128 7.13 -7.11 -9.03
C ALA A 128 6.25 -8.00 -9.94
N ASN A 129 6.11 -9.29 -9.63
CA ASN A 129 5.26 -10.23 -10.36
C ASN A 129 3.91 -10.51 -9.69
N SER A 130 3.56 -9.82 -8.62
CA SER A 130 2.27 -10.00 -7.95
C SER A 130 1.08 -9.63 -8.86
N GLU A 131 -0.11 -10.11 -8.52
CA GLU A 131 -1.35 -9.68 -9.19
C GLU A 131 -1.55 -8.16 -9.05
N HIS A 132 -1.12 -7.60 -7.92
CA HIS A 132 -1.14 -6.17 -7.64
C HIS A 132 -0.43 -5.35 -8.74
N CYS A 133 0.77 -5.76 -9.16
CA CYS A 133 1.56 -5.03 -10.16
C CYS A 133 1.28 -5.47 -11.61
N ARG A 134 0.94 -6.73 -11.82
CA ARG A 134 0.89 -7.33 -13.18
C ARG A 134 -0.52 -7.49 -13.73
N HIS A 135 -1.56 -7.46 -12.90
CA HIS A 135 -2.95 -7.71 -13.31
C HIS A 135 -3.08 -8.99 -14.15
N LYS A 136 -2.45 -10.09 -13.69
CA LYS A 136 -2.31 -11.35 -14.45
C LYS A 136 -3.66 -11.92 -14.86
N ILE A 137 -4.66 -11.89 -13.95
CA ILE A 137 -6.01 -12.40 -14.20
C ILE A 137 -6.70 -11.57 -15.29
N PHE A 138 -6.64 -10.25 -15.20
CA PHE A 138 -7.26 -9.36 -16.19
C PHE A 138 -6.56 -9.36 -17.55
N ASN A 139 -5.27 -9.65 -17.58
CA ASN A 139 -4.49 -9.78 -18.82
C ASN A 139 -4.43 -11.22 -19.37
N ALA A 140 -4.99 -12.21 -18.65
CA ALA A 140 -4.94 -13.60 -19.07
C ALA A 140 -5.82 -13.87 -20.30
N ALA A 141 -5.41 -14.85 -21.10
CA ALA A 141 -6.29 -15.49 -22.07
C ALA A 141 -7.36 -16.29 -21.33
N TRP A 142 -8.59 -16.25 -21.80
CA TRP A 142 -9.71 -16.94 -21.15
C TRP A 142 -10.58 -17.73 -22.14
N LEU A 143 -11.18 -18.78 -21.64
CA LEU A 143 -12.01 -19.68 -22.39
C LEU A 143 -13.45 -19.65 -21.85
N ILE A 144 -14.43 -19.44 -22.72
CA ILE A 144 -15.83 -19.63 -22.42
C ILE A 144 -16.34 -20.79 -23.23
N ASP A 145 -16.84 -21.83 -22.55
CA ASP A 145 -17.33 -23.07 -23.20
C ASP A 145 -16.33 -23.65 -24.23
N SER A 146 -15.04 -23.67 -23.85
CA SER A 146 -13.91 -24.12 -24.69
C SER A 146 -13.59 -23.21 -25.90
N VAL A 147 -14.20 -22.04 -26.00
CA VAL A 147 -13.89 -21.04 -27.03
C VAL A 147 -12.94 -20.00 -26.46
N LEU A 148 -11.75 -19.89 -27.07
CA LEU A 148 -10.78 -18.86 -26.71
C LEU A 148 -11.33 -17.49 -27.08
N GLN A 149 -11.33 -16.58 -26.11
CA GLN A 149 -11.73 -15.19 -26.34
C GLN A 149 -10.58 -14.42 -27.00
N GLU A 150 -10.91 -13.54 -27.95
CA GLU A 150 -9.91 -12.78 -28.72
C GLU A 150 -9.20 -11.72 -27.87
N GLU A 151 -9.86 -11.23 -26.82
CA GLU A 151 -9.40 -10.14 -25.99
C GLU A 151 -9.38 -10.51 -24.51
N SER A 152 -8.40 -9.98 -23.81
CA SER A 152 -8.37 -10.05 -22.35
C SER A 152 -9.46 -9.17 -21.73
N LEU A 153 -9.76 -9.39 -20.44
CA LEU A 153 -10.68 -8.52 -19.69
C LEU A 153 -10.16 -7.08 -19.66
N PHE A 154 -8.85 -6.89 -19.58
CA PHE A 154 -8.24 -5.58 -19.56
C PHE A 154 -8.35 -4.85 -20.89
N ASP A 155 -8.26 -5.57 -22.02
CA ASP A 155 -8.49 -4.99 -23.36
C ASP A 155 -9.93 -4.50 -23.52
N LEU A 156 -10.90 -5.27 -23.01
CA LEU A 156 -12.32 -4.85 -22.99
C LEU A 156 -12.53 -3.56 -22.19
N ILE A 157 -11.86 -3.42 -21.04
CA ILE A 157 -11.90 -2.19 -20.23
C ILE A 157 -11.30 -1.02 -21.03
N LYS A 158 -10.14 -1.21 -21.63
CA LYS A 158 -9.46 -0.15 -22.42
C LYS A 158 -10.26 0.33 -23.62
N LYS A 159 -11.08 -0.52 -24.21
CA LYS A 159 -11.97 -0.15 -25.33
C LYS A 159 -12.90 1.01 -25.00
N THR A 160 -13.32 1.14 -23.74
CA THR A 160 -14.22 2.23 -23.32
C THR A 160 -13.62 3.61 -23.52
N SER A 161 -12.29 3.71 -23.52
CA SER A 161 -11.55 4.97 -23.72
C SER A 161 -11.28 5.32 -25.21
N ILE A 162 -11.38 4.33 -26.12
CA ILE A 162 -10.99 4.52 -27.53
C ILE A 162 -11.91 5.49 -28.26
N GLY A 163 -13.19 5.51 -27.90
CA GLY A 163 -14.20 6.41 -28.51
C GLY A 163 -14.20 7.84 -27.98
N ASN A 164 -13.54 8.11 -26.85
CA ASN A 164 -13.61 9.37 -26.10
C ASN A 164 -12.27 10.12 -26.04
N LYS A 165 -11.46 10.00 -27.10
CA LYS A 165 -10.09 10.52 -27.15
C LYS A 165 -9.89 12.03 -27.01
N PRO A 166 -10.81 12.94 -27.41
CA PRO A 166 -10.50 14.38 -27.43
C PRO A 166 -10.14 14.97 -26.08
N ASP A 167 -10.73 14.45 -25.00
CA ASP A 167 -10.53 14.99 -23.64
C ASP A 167 -9.60 14.16 -22.78
N LEU A 168 -9.12 13.01 -23.28
CA LEU A 168 -8.26 12.10 -22.55
C LEU A 168 -6.78 12.37 -22.87
N ILE A 169 -6.04 12.94 -21.91
CA ILE A 169 -4.61 13.24 -22.04
C ILE A 169 -3.78 11.99 -21.74
N SER A 170 -4.06 11.30 -20.64
CA SER A 170 -3.38 10.07 -20.23
C SER A 170 -4.32 9.09 -19.56
N ALA A 171 -4.25 7.81 -19.95
CA ALA A 171 -4.90 6.70 -19.28
C ALA A 171 -4.09 5.42 -19.43
N TYR A 172 -4.06 4.56 -18.40
CA TYR A 172 -3.35 3.27 -18.36
C TYR A 172 -1.83 3.34 -18.60
N LYS A 173 -1.22 4.49 -18.41
CA LYS A 173 0.22 4.74 -18.61
C LYS A 173 0.88 5.44 -17.44
N ASP A 174 0.11 5.93 -16.52
CA ASP A 174 0.55 6.70 -15.36
C ASP A 174 -0.26 6.26 -14.14
N ASN A 175 0.06 6.75 -12.97
CA ASN A 175 -0.56 6.42 -11.70
C ASN A 175 -2.06 6.79 -11.65
N ALA A 176 -2.46 7.87 -12.33
CA ALA A 176 -3.86 8.25 -12.48
C ALA A 176 -4.20 8.65 -13.93
N THR A 177 -5.49 8.68 -14.24
CA THR A 177 -5.98 9.22 -15.51
C THR A 177 -5.94 10.74 -15.47
N VAL A 178 -5.56 11.36 -16.60
CA VAL A 178 -5.58 12.82 -16.81
C VAL A 178 -6.58 13.17 -17.90
N ILE A 179 -7.56 14.00 -17.53
CA ILE A 179 -8.59 14.52 -18.44
C ILE A 179 -8.37 16.00 -18.66
N SER A 180 -8.51 16.44 -19.93
CA SER A 180 -8.36 17.85 -20.30
C SER A 180 -9.34 18.74 -19.56
N GLY A 181 -8.83 19.79 -18.97
CA GLY A 181 -9.60 20.80 -18.27
C GLY A 181 -9.63 22.14 -19.03
N SER A 182 -9.65 23.22 -18.29
CA SER A 182 -9.84 24.58 -18.85
C SER A 182 -8.86 25.59 -18.23
N GLU A 183 -8.78 26.75 -18.84
CA GLU A 183 -8.13 27.92 -18.26
C GLU A 183 -8.92 28.39 -17.04
N VAL A 184 -8.21 28.47 -15.92
CA VAL A 184 -8.79 28.92 -14.63
C VAL A 184 -7.86 29.89 -13.91
N MET A 185 -8.41 30.76 -13.10
CA MET A 185 -7.62 31.61 -12.20
C MET A 185 -7.24 30.82 -10.95
N THR A 186 -5.97 30.55 -10.77
CA THR A 186 -5.43 29.83 -9.63
C THR A 186 -4.74 30.77 -8.66
N LEU A 187 -4.96 30.55 -7.37
CA LEU A 187 -4.19 31.22 -6.31
C LEU A 187 -2.92 30.45 -6.07
N ASN A 188 -1.81 31.05 -6.38
CA ASN A 188 -0.49 30.44 -6.26
C ASN A 188 0.35 31.14 -5.20
N ARG A 189 1.24 30.39 -4.54
CA ARG A 189 2.27 30.93 -3.66
C ARG A 189 3.53 31.19 -4.49
N ASN A 190 3.97 32.42 -4.54
CA ASN A 190 5.17 32.82 -5.27
C ASN A 190 6.46 32.49 -4.48
N LEU A 191 7.60 32.45 -5.14
CA LEU A 191 8.92 32.21 -4.53
C LEU A 191 9.26 33.10 -3.35
N ASN A 192 8.78 34.34 -3.37
CA ASN A 192 8.96 35.31 -2.28
C ASN A 192 7.93 35.13 -1.15
N ASN A 193 7.24 33.99 -1.08
CA ASN A 193 6.18 33.67 -0.12
C ASN A 193 4.93 34.59 -0.21
N SER A 194 4.79 35.41 -1.25
CA SER A 194 3.54 36.11 -1.51
C SER A 194 2.52 35.21 -2.25
N TYR A 195 1.25 35.56 -2.15
CA TYR A 195 0.18 34.88 -2.91
C TYR A 195 -0.25 35.79 -4.06
N GLY A 196 -0.52 35.18 -5.21
CA GLY A 196 -0.99 35.86 -6.39
C GLY A 196 -1.89 34.99 -7.25
N PHE A 197 -2.76 35.60 -8.03
CA PHE A 197 -3.57 34.90 -9.01
C PHE A 197 -2.86 34.85 -10.36
N ALA A 198 -2.92 33.66 -11.01
CA ALA A 198 -2.45 33.44 -12.37
C ALA A 198 -3.49 32.65 -13.17
N SER A 199 -3.62 32.94 -14.46
CA SER A 199 -4.41 32.10 -15.37
C SER A 199 -3.55 30.95 -15.83
N GLU A 200 -4.02 29.73 -15.60
CA GLU A 200 -3.35 28.50 -15.98
C GLU A 200 -4.36 27.50 -16.52
N LYS A 201 -3.96 26.70 -17.49
CA LYS A 201 -4.75 25.54 -17.91
C LYS A 201 -4.54 24.44 -16.91
N ILE A 202 -5.62 24.04 -16.23
CA ILE A 202 -5.65 22.99 -15.22
C ILE A 202 -6.44 21.79 -15.75
N ASN A 203 -5.83 20.63 -15.75
CA ASN A 203 -6.42 19.35 -16.10
C ASN A 203 -6.87 18.63 -14.83
N SER A 204 -7.83 17.71 -14.96
CA SER A 204 -8.32 16.91 -13.85
C SER A 204 -7.62 15.56 -13.80
N THR A 205 -7.22 15.13 -12.62
CA THR A 205 -6.78 13.76 -12.36
C THR A 205 -7.93 12.94 -11.76
N LEU A 206 -7.95 11.65 -12.05
CA LEU A 206 -8.92 10.69 -11.53
C LEU A 206 -8.21 9.39 -11.20
N LYS A 207 -8.29 8.97 -9.96
CA LYS A 207 -7.74 7.69 -9.47
C LYS A 207 -8.80 6.93 -8.71
N VAL A 208 -8.85 5.62 -8.94
CA VAL A 208 -9.64 4.68 -8.15
C VAL A 208 -8.86 3.39 -8.02
N GLU A 209 -8.72 2.90 -6.80
CA GLU A 209 -8.08 1.63 -6.50
C GLU A 209 -8.82 0.88 -5.39
N THR A 210 -8.46 -0.40 -5.19
CA THR A 210 -9.02 -1.23 -4.13
C THR A 210 -7.96 -1.60 -3.10
N HIS A 211 -8.35 -1.61 -1.82
CA HIS A 211 -7.47 -1.99 -0.70
C HIS A 211 -8.14 -3.08 0.15
N ASN A 212 -8.45 -4.21 -0.49
CA ASN A 212 -9.37 -5.24 0.00
C ASN A 212 -8.76 -6.08 1.13
N HIS A 213 -7.57 -6.66 0.90
CA HIS A 213 -6.92 -7.56 1.86
C HIS A 213 -6.57 -6.85 3.17
N PRO A 214 -5.89 -5.71 3.18
CA PRO A 214 -5.58 -5.00 4.42
C PRO A 214 -6.82 -4.61 5.20
N THR A 215 -7.89 -4.17 4.52
CA THR A 215 -9.18 -3.83 5.15
C THR A 215 -9.88 -5.06 5.74
N ALA A 216 -9.69 -6.25 5.15
CA ALA A 216 -10.21 -7.51 5.69
C ALA A 216 -9.51 -7.89 7.00
N ILE A 217 -8.21 -7.67 7.10
CA ILE A 217 -7.40 -8.07 8.26
C ILE A 217 -7.51 -7.04 9.40
N SER A 218 -7.36 -5.76 9.08
CA SER A 218 -7.38 -4.66 10.04
C SER A 218 -8.12 -3.46 9.43
N PRO A 219 -9.44 -3.33 9.65
CA PRO A 219 -10.30 -2.43 8.86
C PRO A 219 -9.91 -0.95 8.94
N PHE A 220 -9.58 -0.43 10.13
CA PHE A 220 -9.21 0.98 10.29
C PHE A 220 -7.92 1.30 9.53
N PRO A 221 -6.75 0.69 9.86
CA PRO A 221 -5.50 1.02 9.16
C PRO A 221 -5.52 0.56 7.71
N GLY A 222 -6.20 -0.54 7.39
CA GLY A 222 -6.36 -1.01 6.02
C GLY A 222 -7.10 -0.03 5.11
N ALA A 223 -8.19 0.57 5.58
CA ALA A 223 -8.92 1.57 4.81
C ALA A 223 -8.21 2.94 4.83
N ALA A 224 -7.55 3.30 5.93
CA ALA A 224 -6.75 4.52 6.03
C ALA A 224 -5.62 4.51 4.98
N THR A 225 -4.84 3.44 4.93
CA THR A 225 -3.73 3.30 3.98
C THR A 225 -4.19 3.09 2.55
N GLY A 226 -5.42 2.58 2.32
CA GLY A 226 -6.06 2.59 1.00
C GLY A 226 -6.28 4.01 0.47
N SER A 227 -6.77 4.92 1.33
CA SER A 227 -6.87 6.33 0.97
C SER A 227 -5.48 6.97 0.76
N GLY A 228 -4.49 6.60 1.57
CA GLY A 228 -3.11 7.06 1.39
C GLY A 228 -2.50 6.60 0.07
N GLY A 229 -2.70 5.33 -0.33
CA GLY A 229 -2.24 4.80 -1.62
C GLY A 229 -2.80 5.58 -2.79
N GLU A 230 -4.10 5.82 -2.76
CA GLU A 230 -4.78 6.60 -3.79
C GLU A 230 -4.24 8.03 -3.88
N ILE A 231 -4.00 8.71 -2.74
CA ILE A 231 -3.41 10.06 -2.69
C ILE A 231 -2.00 10.07 -3.29
N ARG A 232 -1.16 9.08 -2.95
CA ARG A 232 0.21 8.99 -3.49
C ARG A 232 0.20 8.84 -5.00
N ASP A 233 -0.62 7.95 -5.52
CA ASP A 233 -0.75 7.74 -6.96
C ASP A 233 -1.22 9.01 -7.68
N GLU A 234 -2.22 9.67 -7.11
CA GLU A 234 -2.72 10.92 -7.68
C GLU A 234 -1.64 12.00 -7.66
N GLY A 235 -0.93 12.17 -6.53
CA GLY A 235 0.17 13.12 -6.39
C GLY A 235 1.37 12.83 -7.28
N ALA A 236 1.62 11.54 -7.60
CA ALA A 236 2.70 11.08 -8.48
C ALA A 236 2.31 11.07 -9.97
N THR A 237 1.16 11.60 -10.34
CA THR A 237 0.71 11.67 -11.73
C THR A 237 1.40 12.81 -12.47
N GLY A 238 1.84 12.53 -13.72
CA GLY A 238 2.63 13.47 -14.51
C GLY A 238 3.98 13.78 -13.83
N SER A 239 4.35 15.03 -13.80
CA SER A 239 5.48 15.52 -12.99
C SER A 239 5.03 16.22 -11.70
N GLY A 240 3.92 15.74 -11.13
CA GLY A 240 3.34 16.16 -9.86
C GLY A 240 1.95 16.78 -10.02
N ALA A 241 0.95 16.08 -9.50
CA ALA A 241 -0.43 16.53 -9.40
C ALA A 241 -0.80 16.87 -7.95
N LYS A 242 -1.99 17.42 -7.75
CA LYS A 242 -2.47 17.87 -6.46
C LYS A 242 -3.82 17.24 -6.13
N PRO A 243 -3.87 16.25 -5.23
CA PRO A 243 -5.10 15.63 -4.76
C PRO A 243 -6.03 16.66 -4.10
N LYS A 244 -7.31 16.68 -4.49
CA LYS A 244 -8.28 17.68 -4.03
C LYS A 244 -9.42 17.10 -3.23
N MET A 245 -9.90 15.92 -3.59
CA MET A 245 -11.11 15.37 -3.03
C MET A 245 -11.04 13.85 -3.04
N GLY A 246 -11.41 13.21 -1.94
CA GLY A 246 -11.46 11.77 -1.81
C GLY A 246 -12.87 11.21 -1.81
N LEU A 247 -12.99 9.94 -2.16
CA LEU A 247 -14.18 9.12 -2.02
C LEU A 247 -13.81 7.72 -1.51
N VAL A 248 -14.76 7.05 -0.84
CA VAL A 248 -14.58 5.66 -0.41
C VAL A 248 -15.85 4.85 -0.64
N GLY A 249 -15.69 3.57 -0.97
CA GLY A 249 -16.80 2.66 -1.15
C GLY A 249 -16.53 1.30 -0.52
N PHE A 250 -17.57 0.66 0.00
CA PHE A 250 -17.44 -0.64 0.63
C PHE A 250 -18.50 -1.62 0.12
N ASN A 251 -18.07 -2.81 -0.29
CA ASN A 251 -18.94 -3.97 -0.44
C ASN A 251 -18.52 -5.02 0.60
N VAL A 252 -19.47 -5.47 1.38
CA VAL A 252 -19.27 -6.47 2.44
C VAL A 252 -20.35 -7.54 2.40
N SER A 253 -20.12 -8.67 3.07
CA SER A 253 -21.15 -9.68 3.33
C SER A 253 -22.19 -9.18 4.33
N ASN A 254 -23.20 -10.00 4.62
CA ASN A 254 -24.27 -9.67 5.57
C ASN A 254 -23.72 -9.22 6.93
N LEU A 255 -24.26 -8.15 7.47
CA LEU A 255 -23.76 -7.52 8.71
C LEU A 255 -24.03 -8.33 9.97
N ARG A 256 -25.09 -9.13 9.99
CA ARG A 256 -25.53 -9.95 11.15
C ARG A 256 -25.63 -9.12 12.42
N LEU A 257 -26.51 -8.11 12.34
CA LEU A 257 -26.78 -7.23 13.49
C LEU A 257 -27.49 -8.01 14.58
N GLU A 258 -26.91 -8.06 15.80
CA GLU A 258 -27.45 -8.81 16.93
C GLU A 258 -28.87 -8.39 17.28
N ASP A 259 -29.15 -7.08 17.29
CA ASP A 259 -30.46 -6.52 17.62
C ASP A 259 -31.47 -6.61 16.47
N PHE A 260 -31.03 -6.94 15.25
CA PHE A 260 -31.86 -6.96 14.04
C PHE A 260 -31.51 -8.15 13.13
N PRO A 261 -31.59 -9.41 13.63
CA PRO A 261 -31.29 -10.59 12.81
C PRO A 261 -32.24 -10.68 11.62
N ARG A 262 -31.71 -10.97 10.44
CA ARG A 262 -32.50 -11.15 9.22
C ARG A 262 -32.73 -12.63 8.95
N ILE A 263 -33.93 -12.98 8.48
CA ILE A 263 -34.33 -14.37 8.23
C ILE A 263 -33.52 -15.06 7.13
N TRP A 264 -32.81 -14.29 6.30
CA TRP A 264 -31.96 -14.80 5.21
C TRP A 264 -30.49 -14.88 5.59
N GLU A 265 -30.10 -14.44 6.78
CA GLU A 265 -28.72 -14.49 7.26
C GLU A 265 -28.40 -15.86 7.87
N GLU A 266 -27.49 -16.59 7.26
CA GLU A 266 -26.96 -17.86 7.75
C GLU A 266 -25.69 -17.64 8.60
N ALA A 267 -25.18 -18.68 9.25
CA ALA A 267 -23.94 -18.61 9.99
C ALA A 267 -22.77 -18.20 9.05
N PRO A 268 -21.83 -17.35 9.52
CA PRO A 268 -20.75 -16.90 8.67
C PRO A 268 -19.77 -18.02 8.33
N HIS A 269 -19.39 -18.11 7.07
CA HIS A 269 -18.39 -19.05 6.55
C HIS A 269 -17.13 -18.29 6.13
N LYS A 270 -16.46 -17.62 7.06
CA LYS A 270 -15.26 -16.85 6.79
C LYS A 270 -14.09 -17.33 7.65
N PRO A 271 -12.83 -17.13 7.22
CA PRO A 271 -11.67 -17.34 8.08
C PRO A 271 -11.78 -16.47 9.35
N SER A 272 -11.35 -17.02 10.50
CA SER A 272 -11.46 -16.36 11.80
C SER A 272 -10.73 -15.02 11.86
N ARG A 273 -9.59 -14.93 11.18
CA ARG A 273 -8.72 -13.73 11.12
C ARG A 273 -9.27 -12.57 10.29
N ILE A 274 -10.24 -12.81 9.43
CA ILE A 274 -10.92 -11.73 8.69
C ILE A 274 -11.93 -11.07 9.63
N ALA A 275 -11.90 -9.74 9.71
CA ALA A 275 -12.85 -8.95 10.48
C ALA A 275 -14.30 -9.22 10.05
N SER A 276 -15.25 -9.03 10.96
CA SER A 276 -16.65 -9.17 10.59
C SER A 276 -17.11 -8.07 9.63
N PRO A 277 -18.11 -8.32 8.78
CA PRO A 277 -18.66 -7.28 7.90
C PRO A 277 -19.12 -6.03 8.65
N LEU A 278 -19.70 -6.19 9.83
CA LEU A 278 -20.09 -5.09 10.69
C LEU A 278 -18.87 -4.28 11.19
N GLN A 279 -17.83 -4.95 11.65
CA GLN A 279 -16.60 -4.30 12.10
C GLN A 279 -15.96 -3.51 10.94
N ILE A 280 -15.87 -4.10 9.74
CA ILE A 280 -15.35 -3.42 8.55
C ILE A 280 -16.16 -2.14 8.27
N MET A 281 -17.48 -2.20 8.39
CA MET A 281 -18.33 -1.04 8.12
C MET A 281 -18.32 0.04 9.19
N ILE A 282 -17.94 -0.30 10.41
CA ILE A 282 -17.73 0.68 11.48
C ILE A 282 -16.34 1.33 11.36
N GLU A 283 -15.30 0.52 11.29
CA GLU A 283 -13.91 0.98 11.39
C GLU A 283 -13.35 1.49 10.05
N GLY A 284 -13.69 0.82 8.94
CA GLY A 284 -13.13 1.15 7.62
C GLY A 284 -13.42 2.59 7.18
N PRO A 285 -14.68 3.05 7.17
CA PRO A 285 -15.02 4.44 6.82
C PRO A 285 -14.34 5.48 7.73
N ILE A 286 -14.20 5.17 9.03
CA ILE A 286 -13.55 6.05 10.00
C ILE A 286 -12.05 6.13 9.68
N GLY A 287 -11.39 5.01 9.40
CA GLY A 287 -9.97 4.98 9.04
C GLY A 287 -9.69 5.79 7.77
N ALA A 288 -10.46 5.57 6.72
CA ALA A 288 -10.33 6.33 5.46
C ALA A 288 -10.58 7.83 5.65
N ALA A 289 -11.60 8.20 6.42
CA ALA A 289 -11.91 9.59 6.73
C ALA A 289 -10.82 10.26 7.59
N ALA A 290 -10.27 9.54 8.56
CA ALA A 290 -9.19 10.02 9.41
C ALA A 290 -7.94 10.35 8.59
N PHE A 291 -7.54 9.48 7.65
CA PHE A 291 -6.41 9.73 6.76
C PHE A 291 -6.64 10.99 5.90
N ASN A 292 -7.77 11.08 5.22
CA ASN A 292 -8.11 12.24 4.39
C ASN A 292 -8.12 13.54 5.21
N ASN A 293 -8.66 13.51 6.43
CA ASN A 293 -8.74 14.66 7.31
C ASN A 293 -7.35 15.12 7.79
N GLU A 294 -6.48 14.21 8.21
CA GLU A 294 -5.11 14.54 8.62
C GLU A 294 -4.25 15.01 7.44
N PHE A 295 -4.38 14.40 6.26
CA PHE A 295 -3.75 14.86 5.03
C PHE A 295 -4.25 16.27 4.63
N GLY A 296 -5.51 16.60 4.92
CA GLY A 296 -6.09 17.92 4.68
C GLY A 296 -6.81 18.02 3.33
N ARG A 297 -7.49 16.94 2.89
CA ARG A 297 -8.45 16.98 1.79
C ARG A 297 -9.83 16.45 2.24
N PRO A 298 -10.95 16.92 1.69
CA PRO A 298 -12.26 16.42 2.02
C PRO A 298 -12.47 15.01 1.45
N SER A 299 -13.09 14.13 2.25
CA SER A 299 -13.73 12.89 1.78
C SER A 299 -15.21 13.17 1.58
N THR A 300 -15.67 13.28 0.32
CA THR A 300 -16.95 13.93 0.01
C THR A 300 -18.06 12.98 -0.34
N VAL A 301 -17.75 11.85 -0.95
CA VAL A 301 -18.72 10.88 -1.43
C VAL A 301 -18.26 9.46 -1.14
N GLY A 302 -19.20 8.55 -1.16
CA GLY A 302 -18.92 7.14 -0.99
C GLY A 302 -20.17 6.30 -1.20
N TYR A 303 -20.02 5.01 -1.09
CA TYR A 303 -21.13 4.08 -1.11
C TYR A 303 -20.90 2.93 -0.13
N PHE A 304 -22.02 2.28 0.21
CA PHE A 304 -22.03 1.08 1.02
C PHE A 304 -22.99 0.07 0.42
N ARG A 305 -22.52 -1.18 0.28
CA ARG A 305 -23.33 -2.27 -0.25
C ARG A 305 -23.08 -3.57 0.51
N VAL A 306 -24.15 -4.32 0.69
CA VAL A 306 -24.14 -5.66 1.28
C VAL A 306 -24.60 -6.66 0.24
N PHE A 307 -23.85 -7.74 0.10
CA PHE A 307 -24.27 -8.87 -0.72
C PHE A 307 -23.71 -10.17 -0.17
N GLU A 308 -24.59 -11.13 0.01
CA GLU A 308 -24.24 -12.52 0.31
C GLU A 308 -25.35 -13.41 -0.29
N GLN A 309 -24.93 -14.39 -1.06
CA GLN A 309 -25.82 -15.39 -1.63
C GLN A 309 -25.69 -16.69 -0.83
N PRO A 310 -26.80 -17.25 -0.33
CA PRO A 310 -26.77 -18.52 0.38
C PRO A 310 -26.27 -19.66 -0.51
N PHE A 311 -25.98 -20.79 0.11
CA PHE A 311 -25.45 -21.96 -0.58
C PHE A 311 -26.34 -22.39 -1.76
N VAL A 312 -25.78 -22.36 -2.96
CA VAL A 312 -26.34 -22.94 -4.16
C VAL A 312 -25.34 -23.94 -4.68
N GLN A 313 -25.72 -25.20 -4.84
CA GLN A 313 -24.84 -26.28 -5.29
C GLN A 313 -23.55 -26.40 -4.43
N ASN A 314 -23.67 -26.28 -3.12
CA ASN A 314 -22.57 -26.29 -2.14
C ASN A 314 -21.55 -25.13 -2.27
N LYS A 315 -21.92 -24.02 -2.91
CA LYS A 315 -21.11 -22.81 -3.00
C LYS A 315 -21.88 -21.63 -2.41
N ALA A 316 -21.25 -20.89 -1.55
CA ALA A 316 -21.74 -19.59 -1.07
C ALA A 316 -20.89 -18.47 -1.68
N TYR A 317 -21.52 -17.36 -2.00
CA TYR A 317 -20.86 -16.18 -2.57
C TYR A 317 -21.13 -14.98 -1.66
N GLY A 318 -20.09 -14.22 -1.34
CA GLY A 318 -20.19 -13.02 -0.52
C GLY A 318 -18.89 -12.25 -0.52
N TYR A 319 -18.93 -11.05 0.02
CA TYR A 319 -17.76 -10.20 0.19
C TYR A 319 -17.19 -10.35 1.61
N HIS A 320 -16.77 -11.57 1.99
CA HIS A 320 -16.08 -11.80 3.27
C HIS A 320 -14.71 -11.12 3.26
N LYS A 321 -13.93 -11.26 2.19
CA LYS A 321 -12.90 -10.32 1.82
C LYS A 321 -13.64 -9.14 1.15
N PRO A 322 -13.67 -7.96 1.79
CA PRO A 322 -14.47 -6.85 1.27
C PRO A 322 -13.89 -6.32 -0.03
N ILE A 323 -14.68 -5.55 -0.75
CA ILE A 323 -14.14 -4.54 -1.64
C ILE A 323 -14.11 -3.24 -0.86
N MET A 324 -12.94 -2.74 -0.56
CA MET A 324 -12.70 -1.38 -0.10
C MET A 324 -12.16 -0.59 -1.28
N LEU A 325 -12.91 0.39 -1.72
CA LEU A 325 -12.57 1.25 -2.84
C LEU A 325 -12.17 2.62 -2.31
N ALA A 326 -10.96 3.04 -2.64
CA ALA A 326 -10.49 4.40 -2.43
C ALA A 326 -10.37 5.10 -3.78
N GLY A 327 -10.84 6.33 -3.86
CA GLY A 327 -10.75 7.11 -5.08
C GLY A 327 -10.62 8.59 -4.79
N GLY A 328 -10.22 9.34 -5.82
CA GLY A 328 -10.04 10.77 -5.71
C GLY A 328 -10.14 11.49 -7.04
N ILE A 329 -10.24 12.78 -6.90
CA ILE A 329 -10.16 13.75 -7.99
C ILE A 329 -9.18 14.83 -7.58
N GLY A 330 -8.25 15.13 -8.46
CA GLY A 330 -7.27 16.18 -8.27
C GLY A 330 -7.11 17.08 -9.47
N GLU A 331 -6.06 17.86 -9.43
CA GLU A 331 -5.70 18.80 -10.49
C GLU A 331 -4.23 18.65 -10.84
N VAL A 332 -3.91 18.85 -12.11
CA VAL A 332 -2.54 18.93 -12.61
C VAL A 332 -2.44 20.07 -13.63
N LYS A 333 -1.38 20.86 -13.53
CA LYS A 333 -1.10 21.89 -14.55
C LYS A 333 -0.86 21.23 -15.89
N ASP A 334 -1.37 21.80 -16.96
CA ASP A 334 -1.24 21.23 -18.33
C ASP A 334 0.21 20.87 -18.66
N ARG A 335 1.16 21.74 -18.32
CA ARG A 335 2.61 21.52 -18.52
C ARG A 335 3.19 20.35 -17.72
N ASN A 336 2.53 19.92 -16.64
CA ASN A 336 2.97 18.85 -15.74
C ASN A 336 2.18 17.55 -15.95
N SER A 337 1.29 17.49 -16.95
CA SER A 337 0.35 16.38 -17.12
C SER A 337 0.98 15.09 -17.61
N ILE A 338 2.22 15.13 -18.08
CA ILE A 338 2.97 13.99 -18.61
C ILE A 338 4.36 13.99 -17.99
N LYS A 339 4.86 12.82 -17.62
CA LYS A 339 6.22 12.60 -17.12
C LYS A 339 7.24 12.84 -18.21
N ASN A 340 8.36 13.48 -17.86
CA ASN A 340 9.49 13.63 -18.74
C ASN A 340 10.44 12.42 -18.62
N PRO A 341 11.21 12.08 -19.67
CA PRO A 341 12.20 11.01 -19.57
C PRO A 341 13.35 11.43 -18.65
N ILE A 342 13.80 10.50 -17.84
CA ILE A 342 14.99 10.67 -17.00
C ILE A 342 16.25 10.63 -17.88
N THR A 343 17.21 11.49 -17.56
CA THR A 343 18.48 11.62 -18.26
C THR A 343 19.67 11.37 -17.33
N VAL A 344 20.84 11.11 -17.94
CA VAL A 344 22.07 10.90 -17.16
C VAL A 344 22.47 12.18 -16.44
N GLY A 345 22.58 12.09 -15.12
CA GLY A 345 22.90 13.23 -14.24
C GLY A 345 21.72 13.70 -13.39
N ASP A 346 20.51 13.23 -13.68
CA ASP A 346 19.36 13.49 -12.83
C ASP A 346 19.53 12.83 -11.46
N LEU A 347 18.99 13.45 -10.43
CA LEU A 347 19.08 12.97 -9.05
C LEU A 347 17.83 12.17 -8.68
N VAL A 348 18.02 11.00 -8.08
CA VAL A 348 16.93 10.24 -7.45
C VAL A 348 16.75 10.73 -6.03
N VAL A 349 15.56 11.24 -5.73
CA VAL A 349 15.20 11.76 -4.41
C VAL A 349 14.05 10.91 -3.84
N VAL A 350 14.23 10.36 -2.66
CA VAL A 350 13.17 9.67 -1.92
C VAL A 350 12.55 10.63 -0.91
N LEU A 351 11.25 10.89 -1.07
CA LEU A 351 10.47 11.69 -0.11
C LEU A 351 9.69 10.77 0.82
N GLY A 352 9.90 10.90 2.12
CA GLY A 352 9.21 10.09 3.13
C GLY A 352 10.05 9.94 4.40
N GLY A 353 9.64 8.95 5.21
CA GLY A 353 10.37 8.54 6.41
C GLY A 353 11.37 7.40 6.13
N PRO A 354 12.09 6.95 7.17
CA PRO A 354 12.96 5.79 7.07
C PRO A 354 12.17 4.51 6.79
N ALA A 355 12.81 3.50 6.21
CA ALA A 355 12.23 2.19 6.00
C ALA A 355 11.88 1.53 7.34
N MET A 356 10.71 0.91 7.40
CA MET A 356 10.16 0.24 8.60
C MET A 356 9.61 -1.13 8.21
N LEU A 357 9.66 -2.08 9.13
CA LEU A 357 9.07 -3.41 8.95
C LEU A 357 7.54 -3.34 9.12
N ILE A 358 6.88 -2.66 8.20
CA ILE A 358 5.42 -2.50 8.16
C ILE A 358 4.98 -2.68 6.70
N GLY A 359 4.01 -3.57 6.47
CA GLY A 359 3.51 -3.84 5.12
C GLY A 359 4.38 -4.81 4.30
N LEU A 360 5.29 -5.54 4.95
CA LEU A 360 6.16 -6.51 4.30
C LEU A 360 5.33 -7.57 3.54
N GLY A 361 5.70 -7.81 2.28
CA GLY A 361 5.01 -8.78 1.44
C GLY A 361 3.60 -8.41 1.02
N GLY A 362 3.14 -7.16 1.23
CA GLY A 362 1.76 -6.74 0.99
C GLY A 362 1.24 -7.00 -0.43
N GLY A 363 2.06 -6.80 -1.45
CA GLY A 363 1.72 -7.11 -2.85
C GLY A 363 1.49 -8.60 -3.07
N ALA A 364 2.34 -9.46 -2.53
CA ALA A 364 2.20 -10.91 -2.60
C ALA A 364 0.98 -11.39 -1.78
N ALA A 365 0.83 -10.93 -0.53
CA ALA A 365 -0.29 -11.29 0.34
C ALA A 365 -1.65 -10.92 -0.25
N SER A 366 -1.76 -9.76 -0.91
CA SER A 366 -3.00 -9.34 -1.58
C SER A 366 -3.37 -10.22 -2.78
N SER A 367 -2.38 -10.89 -3.38
CA SER A 367 -2.57 -11.81 -4.52
C SER A 367 -3.06 -13.20 -4.10
N MET A 368 -2.97 -13.56 -2.83
CA MET A 368 -3.42 -14.87 -2.31
C MET A 368 -4.92 -14.90 -2.07
N SER A 369 -5.50 -16.10 -2.19
CA SER A 369 -6.88 -16.34 -1.76
C SER A 369 -6.98 -16.22 -0.24
N SER A 370 -8.08 -15.65 0.25
CA SER A 370 -8.31 -15.47 1.68
C SER A 370 -8.22 -16.80 2.43
N GLY A 371 -7.38 -16.85 3.46
CA GLY A 371 -7.21 -18.04 4.31
C GLY A 371 -6.10 -18.99 3.89
N GLN A 372 -5.35 -18.72 2.83
CA GLN A 372 -4.23 -19.54 2.37
C GLN A 372 -2.86 -19.11 2.92
N SER A 373 -2.71 -17.84 3.30
CA SER A 373 -1.48 -17.33 3.90
C SER A 373 -1.39 -17.68 5.39
N ASP A 374 -0.20 -17.57 5.94
CA ASP A 374 0.01 -17.60 7.39
C ASP A 374 -0.63 -16.37 8.07
N GLU A 375 -1.14 -16.52 9.28
CA GLU A 375 -1.81 -15.43 10.00
C GLU A 375 -0.85 -14.29 10.35
N GLU A 376 0.39 -14.59 10.71
CA GLU A 376 1.40 -13.60 11.04
C GLU A 376 1.81 -12.79 9.80
N LEU A 377 1.95 -13.47 8.65
CA LEU A 377 2.23 -12.81 7.37
C LEU A 377 1.07 -11.91 6.92
N ASP A 378 -0.18 -12.34 7.14
CA ASP A 378 -1.35 -11.50 6.84
C ASP A 378 -1.30 -10.20 7.65
N PHE A 379 -1.03 -10.26 8.95
CA PHE A 379 -0.92 -9.07 9.80
C PHE A 379 0.29 -8.21 9.44
N ALA A 380 1.44 -8.82 9.14
CA ALA A 380 2.66 -8.12 8.73
C ALA A 380 2.49 -7.35 7.42
N SER A 381 1.63 -7.84 6.52
CA SER A 381 1.36 -7.23 5.22
C SER A 381 0.53 -5.95 5.29
N VAL A 382 -0.15 -5.69 6.41
CA VAL A 382 -1.00 -4.49 6.57
C VAL A 382 -0.13 -3.29 6.90
N GLN A 383 -0.18 -2.27 6.05
CA GLN A 383 0.48 -0.97 6.28
C GLN A 383 -0.16 -0.21 7.46
N ARG A 384 0.55 0.80 7.94
CA ARG A 384 0.04 1.77 8.93
C ARG A 384 0.13 3.17 8.35
N GLU A 385 -0.86 3.97 8.68
CA GLU A 385 -1.00 5.32 8.15
C GLU A 385 0.05 6.29 8.72
N ASN A 386 0.49 7.23 7.87
CA ASN A 386 1.22 8.42 8.26
C ASN A 386 0.83 9.58 7.33
N ALA A 387 -0.41 10.03 7.46
CA ALA A 387 -0.99 11.04 6.60
C ALA A 387 -0.27 12.39 6.69
N GLU A 388 0.29 12.71 7.85
CA GLU A 388 1.05 13.95 8.05
C GLU A 388 2.36 13.93 7.25
N MET A 389 3.09 12.82 7.25
CA MET A 389 4.29 12.67 6.43
C MET A 389 3.95 12.77 4.94
N GLU A 390 2.87 12.11 4.52
CA GLU A 390 2.42 12.16 3.13
C GLU A 390 2.00 13.58 2.71
N ARG A 391 1.38 14.33 3.63
CA ARG A 391 1.09 15.75 3.40
C ARG A 391 2.37 16.58 3.23
N ARG A 392 3.40 16.34 4.02
CA ARG A 392 4.70 17.01 3.87
C ARG A 392 5.33 16.72 2.50
N CYS A 393 5.31 15.46 2.06
CA CYS A 393 5.77 15.08 0.73
C CYS A 393 5.00 15.82 -0.36
N GLN A 394 3.66 15.88 -0.24
CA GLN A 394 2.82 16.60 -1.19
C GLN A 394 3.11 18.09 -1.23
N GLU A 395 3.42 18.73 -0.10
CA GLU A 395 3.82 20.16 -0.09
C GLU A 395 5.15 20.40 -0.81
N VAL A 396 6.10 19.48 -0.73
CA VAL A 396 7.35 19.55 -1.50
C VAL A 396 7.04 19.42 -3.00
N ILE A 397 6.21 18.45 -3.40
CA ILE A 397 5.77 18.30 -4.79
C ILE A 397 5.06 19.56 -5.28
N ASN A 398 4.12 20.09 -4.51
CA ASN A 398 3.40 21.33 -4.83
C ASN A 398 4.36 22.50 -5.07
N GLN A 399 5.40 22.64 -4.22
CA GLN A 399 6.39 23.70 -4.38
C GLN A 399 7.23 23.51 -5.64
N CYS A 400 7.70 22.30 -5.93
CA CYS A 400 8.47 22.00 -7.14
C CYS A 400 7.67 22.27 -8.42
N THR A 401 6.40 21.83 -8.46
CA THR A 401 5.51 22.01 -9.62
C THR A 401 5.10 23.46 -9.83
N PHE A 402 5.33 24.30 -8.83
CA PHE A 402 5.08 25.74 -8.94
C PHE A 402 6.16 26.45 -9.77
N GLU A 403 7.40 25.98 -9.68
CA GLU A 403 8.53 26.52 -10.45
C GLU A 403 8.34 26.37 -11.97
N SER A 404 9.03 27.21 -12.73
CA SER A 404 9.06 27.12 -14.18
C SER A 404 10.51 27.32 -14.67
N PRO A 405 11.20 26.27 -15.14
CA PRO A 405 10.69 24.89 -15.31
C PRO A 405 10.43 24.18 -13.98
N ASN A 406 9.58 23.12 -14.01
CA ASN A 406 9.37 22.24 -12.89
C ASN A 406 10.68 21.53 -12.52
N LEU A 407 10.96 21.39 -11.23
CA LEU A 407 12.16 20.70 -10.75
C LEU A 407 12.02 19.16 -10.81
N ILE A 408 10.79 18.66 -10.97
CA ILE A 408 10.48 17.23 -11.07
C ILE A 408 10.34 16.86 -12.53
N GLU A 409 11.24 16.01 -13.04
CA GLU A 409 11.13 15.42 -14.38
C GLU A 409 10.20 14.21 -14.35
N PHE A 410 10.40 13.32 -13.40
CA PHE A 410 9.66 12.07 -13.26
C PHE A 410 9.37 11.82 -11.78
N ILE A 411 8.19 11.36 -11.44
CA ILE A 411 7.81 10.99 -10.08
C ILE A 411 7.10 9.63 -10.10
N HIS A 412 7.41 8.79 -9.11
CA HIS A 412 6.77 7.51 -8.89
C HIS A 412 6.40 7.40 -7.41
N ASP A 413 5.24 6.86 -7.09
CA ASP A 413 4.88 6.59 -5.70
C ASP A 413 5.66 5.39 -5.14
N VAL A 414 5.75 5.31 -3.83
CA VAL A 414 6.29 4.15 -3.12
C VAL A 414 5.14 3.48 -2.38
N GLY A 415 4.53 2.51 -3.04
CA GLY A 415 3.37 1.76 -2.55
C GLY A 415 3.74 0.39 -1.98
N ALA A 416 2.88 -0.60 -2.23
CA ALA A 416 3.12 -2.00 -1.85
C ALA A 416 4.41 -2.53 -2.49
N GLY A 417 5.25 -3.19 -1.69
CA GLY A 417 6.59 -3.62 -2.10
C GLY A 417 7.68 -2.58 -1.85
N GLY A 418 7.34 -1.36 -1.42
CA GLY A 418 8.31 -0.34 -1.03
C GLY A 418 9.28 0.04 -2.15
N LEU A 419 10.51 0.37 -1.78
CA LEU A 419 11.56 0.73 -2.74
C LEU A 419 11.93 -0.44 -3.68
N SER A 420 11.73 -1.68 -3.24
CA SER A 420 12.00 -2.88 -4.05
C SER A 420 11.10 -2.98 -5.30
N ASN A 421 9.97 -2.26 -5.32
CA ASN A 421 9.07 -2.17 -6.46
C ASN A 421 9.20 -0.83 -7.18
N ALA A 422 9.16 0.29 -6.46
CA ALA A 422 9.15 1.63 -7.02
C ALA A 422 10.39 1.95 -7.87
N ILE A 423 11.59 1.59 -7.41
CA ILE A 423 12.82 1.90 -8.14
C ILE A 423 12.96 1.07 -9.43
N PRO A 424 12.74 -0.27 -9.43
CA PRO A 424 12.70 -1.04 -10.67
C PRO A 424 11.64 -0.59 -11.67
N GLU A 425 10.46 -0.18 -11.22
CA GLU A 425 9.41 0.35 -12.10
C GLU A 425 9.83 1.67 -12.74
N LEU A 426 10.35 2.60 -11.95
CA LEU A 426 10.89 3.86 -12.46
C LEU A 426 11.98 3.63 -13.51
N ALA A 427 12.93 2.74 -13.24
CA ALA A 427 14.01 2.41 -14.19
C ALA A 427 13.46 1.79 -15.48
N LYS A 428 12.50 0.86 -15.36
CA LYS A 428 11.85 0.21 -16.50
C LYS A 428 11.10 1.22 -17.37
N ASP A 429 10.32 2.11 -16.77
CA ASP A 429 9.52 3.10 -17.49
C ASP A 429 10.38 4.08 -18.29
N CYS A 430 11.60 4.32 -17.80
CA CYS A 430 12.60 5.14 -18.47
C CYS A 430 13.55 4.33 -19.38
N ASN A 431 13.36 3.02 -19.51
CA ASN A 431 14.22 2.09 -20.24
C ASN A 431 15.69 2.15 -19.80
N LEU A 432 15.89 2.22 -18.48
CA LEU A 432 17.20 2.29 -17.82
C LEU A 432 17.44 1.05 -16.97
N GLY A 433 18.70 0.82 -16.59
CA GLY A 433 19.09 -0.09 -15.51
C GLY A 433 19.26 0.67 -14.21
N VAL A 434 19.29 -0.07 -13.09
CA VAL A 434 19.53 0.51 -11.77
C VAL A 434 20.47 -0.36 -10.95
N GLU A 435 21.34 0.29 -10.17
CA GLU A 435 22.18 -0.32 -9.15
C GLU A 435 21.89 0.35 -7.82
N ILE A 436 21.60 -0.46 -6.79
CA ILE A 436 21.17 0.02 -5.48
C ILE A 436 22.09 -0.55 -4.40
N ASP A 437 22.67 0.31 -3.58
CA ASP A 437 23.31 -0.11 -2.33
C ASP A 437 22.29 -0.10 -1.19
N LEU A 438 21.80 -1.29 -0.82
CA LEU A 438 20.80 -1.46 0.24
C LEU A 438 21.28 -0.97 1.61
N ASN A 439 22.60 -0.87 1.84
CA ASN A 439 23.13 -0.38 3.12
C ASN A 439 22.99 1.14 3.29
N LEU A 440 22.75 1.87 2.21
CA LEU A 440 22.57 3.32 2.24
C LEU A 440 21.12 3.71 2.46
N ILE A 441 20.18 2.78 2.45
CA ILE A 441 18.78 3.06 2.71
C ILE A 441 18.61 3.36 4.21
N PRO A 442 18.08 4.55 4.58
CA PRO A 442 17.78 4.85 5.98
C PRO A 442 16.71 3.92 6.54
N VAL A 443 16.97 3.30 7.67
CA VAL A 443 16.05 2.39 8.37
C VAL A 443 15.71 2.95 9.74
N ALA A 444 14.49 2.70 10.20
CA ALA A 444 14.05 3.10 11.53
C ALA A 444 14.57 2.16 12.63
N ASP A 445 14.83 0.92 12.28
CA ASP A 445 15.38 -0.10 13.17
C ASP A 445 16.66 -0.68 12.55
N SER A 446 17.79 -0.51 13.24
CA SER A 446 19.10 -0.95 12.76
C SER A 446 19.26 -2.48 12.66
N SER A 447 18.36 -3.24 13.28
CA SER A 447 18.36 -4.70 13.25
C SER A 447 17.74 -5.29 11.98
N LEU A 448 17.06 -4.47 11.14
CA LEU A 448 16.43 -4.94 9.92
C LEU A 448 17.47 -5.57 8.96
N SER A 449 17.08 -6.71 8.37
CA SER A 449 17.84 -7.33 7.29
C SER A 449 17.71 -6.53 5.99
N PRO A 450 18.58 -6.75 5.00
CA PRO A 450 18.40 -6.13 3.67
C PRO A 450 17.09 -6.50 2.97
N MET A 451 16.51 -7.66 3.31
CA MET A 451 15.22 -8.12 2.77
C MET A 451 14.05 -7.32 3.37
N GLU A 452 14.09 -7.06 4.67
CA GLU A 452 13.09 -6.29 5.41
C GLU A 452 13.14 -4.79 5.07
#